data_1f68fe5930c2920c732f8e10ffc7cacf
#
_entry.id   1f68fe5930c2920c732f8e10ffc7cacf
#
_cell.length_a   1.000
_cell.length_b   1.000
_cell.length_c   1.000
_cell.angle_alpha   90.00
_cell.angle_beta   90.00
_cell.angle_gamma   90.00
#
_symmetry.space_group_name_H-M   'P 1'
#
loop_
_entity.id
_entity.type
_entity.pdbx_description
1 polymer ?
#
loop_
_entity_poly.entity_id
_entity_poly.type
_entity_poly.pdbx_seq_one_letter_code
_entity_poly.pdbx_strand_id
1 'polypeptide(L)'
;MVDPRAGHGPGIGGFKPESEIGVAVRAGHPCYFATFLPRPMPTQTVEDVMMAEAHFLEKIIALHPDAEGKPVVVANCQAGWQIMMTAAVRPELFGPIIIAGAPLSYWAGWRGMNPMRYAGGLLGGSWLTALTSDLGNGTFDGAWLVQNFENLNPANTLWSKQYNLYSKVDTEAGRYLSFEKWWGGHVFLNGPEIQYIVDNLFVGNRLSTAGLVTSDGIRIDLRNIRSPIVVFCSKGDNITPPPQALGWIPELYQDDAEVLAHDQTIVYAVHESIGHLGIFVSGSVARKEHQEFTSNIDMIDVLPPGIYQAEITDKTPDMPNADLAYGNYVLSFEQRKMDDVRAIVDRKEDDDRRFKAVARISDINLGMYRSFVQPWVRATVTPQSAEWSQRLHPLRLPYELVSDRNPLIAPIAQVAEQVREHRQPVSPTNPFLIAQEMFSNLIETSLNIFQELRDSADERTFMSVYGSPLVQDLAGLGGKDGLPRRHPGVSPEHRRFMEERATELRSLLQEGGLRVAAIRMLLYVAGAEGGLDERSFALIRKMRAEAGNAMTLQEFKDIVRDQAMMMRLDSAAVLQTMPRLLQDAPPDAIREALDTMKHVLAVSYTHLTLPTILL
;
A
#
# COMPACT_ATOMS: atom_id res chain seq x y z
N MET A 1 -3.11 -11.17 6.11
CA MET A 1 -3.70 -9.90 5.63
C MET A 1 -4.13 -9.05 6.80
N VAL A 2 -3.93 -7.75 6.73
CA VAL A 2 -4.28 -6.80 7.78
C VAL A 2 -5.34 -5.83 7.28
N ASP A 3 -6.40 -5.68 8.07
CA ASP A 3 -7.53 -4.79 7.77
C ASP A 3 -7.16 -3.33 8.08
N PRO A 4 -7.43 -2.38 7.17
CA PRO A 4 -7.21 -0.98 7.46
C PRO A 4 -8.23 -0.48 8.48
N ARG A 5 -7.77 0.32 9.45
CA ARG A 5 -8.64 0.98 10.41
C ARG A 5 -9.07 2.35 9.89
N ALA A 6 -9.81 2.33 8.76
CA ALA A 6 -10.19 3.53 8.02
C ALA A 6 -11.62 4.02 8.32
N GLY A 7 -12.25 3.50 9.36
CA GLY A 7 -13.58 3.92 9.81
C GLY A 7 -14.74 3.09 9.26
N HIS A 8 -14.58 2.41 8.13
CA HIS A 8 -15.57 1.44 7.61
C HIS A 8 -15.49 0.10 8.36
N GLY A 9 -16.43 -0.81 8.08
CA GLY A 9 -16.43 -2.16 8.65
C GLY A 9 -15.21 -2.99 8.21
N PRO A 10 -14.90 -4.05 8.97
CA PRO A 10 -13.78 -4.94 8.65
C PRO A 10 -14.06 -5.80 7.42
N GLY A 11 -13.01 -6.31 6.76
CA GLY A 11 -13.11 -7.31 5.70
C GLY A 11 -12.62 -6.88 4.33
N ILE A 12 -11.93 -5.74 4.20
CA ILE A 12 -11.33 -5.34 2.92
C ILE A 12 -10.39 -6.42 2.40
N GLY A 13 -10.50 -6.76 1.11
CA GLY A 13 -9.71 -7.83 0.50
C GLY A 13 -10.23 -9.25 0.78
N GLY A 14 -11.33 -9.41 1.53
CA GLY A 14 -11.84 -10.73 1.92
C GLY A 14 -13.37 -10.93 1.89
N PHE A 15 -14.17 -9.89 1.61
CA PHE A 15 -15.63 -10.00 1.74
C PHE A 15 -16.35 -10.66 0.54
N LYS A 16 -15.64 -11.03 -0.52
CA LYS A 16 -16.19 -11.76 -1.67
C LYS A 16 -15.19 -12.79 -2.21
N PRO A 17 -15.65 -13.80 -3.00
CA PRO A 17 -14.79 -14.86 -3.55
C PRO A 17 -13.64 -14.33 -4.41
N GLU A 18 -13.89 -13.34 -5.27
CA GLU A 18 -12.86 -12.66 -6.05
C GLU A 18 -12.22 -11.55 -5.21
N SER A 19 -11.39 -11.97 -4.26
CA SER A 19 -10.67 -11.11 -3.31
C SER A 19 -9.23 -11.57 -3.18
N GLU A 20 -8.40 -10.75 -2.56
CA GLU A 20 -7.00 -11.07 -2.26
C GLU A 20 -6.89 -12.37 -1.46
N ILE A 21 -7.71 -12.53 -0.40
CA ILE A 21 -7.74 -13.78 0.39
C ILE A 21 -8.21 -14.94 -0.48
N GLY A 22 -9.26 -14.76 -1.27
CA GLY A 22 -9.77 -15.81 -2.15
C GLY A 22 -8.73 -16.27 -3.18
N VAL A 23 -7.94 -15.35 -3.72
CA VAL A 23 -6.82 -15.65 -4.63
C VAL A 23 -5.74 -16.45 -3.91
N ALA A 24 -5.30 -16.00 -2.73
CA ALA A 24 -4.24 -16.66 -1.97
C ALA A 24 -4.65 -18.08 -1.51
N VAL A 25 -5.88 -18.26 -1.05
CA VAL A 25 -6.40 -19.59 -0.67
C VAL A 25 -6.46 -20.53 -1.88
N ARG A 26 -6.90 -20.06 -3.05
CA ARG A 26 -6.89 -20.88 -4.28
C ARG A 26 -5.49 -21.22 -4.77
N ALA A 27 -4.50 -20.37 -4.50
CA ALA A 27 -3.10 -20.65 -4.76
C ALA A 27 -2.47 -21.62 -3.74
N GLY A 28 -3.23 -22.08 -2.73
CA GLY A 28 -2.80 -23.05 -1.74
C GLY A 28 -2.13 -22.45 -0.50
N HIS A 29 -2.15 -21.13 -0.32
CA HIS A 29 -1.59 -20.49 0.86
C HIS A 29 -2.56 -20.49 2.05
N PRO A 30 -2.12 -20.88 3.26
CA PRO A 30 -2.89 -20.65 4.47
C PRO A 30 -3.01 -19.13 4.71
N CYS A 31 -4.24 -18.65 4.96
CA CYS A 31 -4.52 -17.24 5.12
C CYS A 31 -5.04 -16.91 6.52
N TYR A 32 -4.49 -15.86 7.10
CA TYR A 32 -4.91 -15.26 8.37
C TYR A 32 -5.34 -13.83 8.12
N PHE A 33 -6.44 -13.43 8.76
CA PHE A 33 -6.96 -12.08 8.64
C PHE A 33 -6.96 -11.40 10.02
N ALA A 34 -6.09 -10.40 10.18
CA ALA A 34 -6.05 -9.56 11.36
C ALA A 34 -7.01 -8.38 11.18
N THR A 35 -7.95 -8.22 12.10
CA THR A 35 -8.99 -7.18 12.06
C THR A 35 -9.19 -6.54 13.42
N PHE A 36 -9.93 -5.44 13.45
CA PHE A 36 -10.20 -4.66 14.64
C PHE A 36 -11.63 -4.92 15.15
N LEU A 37 -11.80 -4.87 16.46
CA LEU A 37 -13.13 -4.85 17.06
C LEU A 37 -13.85 -3.55 16.69
N PRO A 38 -15.20 -3.56 16.56
CA PRO A 38 -15.97 -2.37 16.25
C PRO A 38 -15.74 -1.21 17.24
N ARG A 39 -15.50 -1.53 18.52
CA ARG A 39 -15.04 -0.59 19.55
C ARG A 39 -13.62 -0.96 19.98
N PRO A 40 -12.71 0.01 20.07
CA PRO A 40 -11.32 -0.25 20.47
C PRO A 40 -11.25 -0.72 21.92
N MET A 41 -10.20 -1.46 22.24
CA MET A 41 -9.87 -1.71 23.64
C MET A 41 -9.58 -0.37 24.34
N PRO A 42 -10.05 -0.18 25.58
CA PRO A 42 -9.77 1.03 26.32
C PRO A 42 -8.27 1.31 26.38
N THR A 43 -7.89 2.57 26.17
CA THR A 43 -6.48 3.04 26.19
C THR A 43 -5.57 2.50 25.08
N GLN A 44 -6.04 1.68 24.17
CA GLN A 44 -5.26 1.17 23.04
C GLN A 44 -4.64 2.33 22.25
N THR A 45 -3.35 2.21 21.98
CA THR A 45 -2.55 3.14 21.18
C THR A 45 -2.15 2.53 19.84
N VAL A 46 -1.54 3.31 18.95
CA VAL A 46 -0.94 2.83 17.70
C VAL A 46 0.20 1.84 18.00
N GLU A 47 0.98 2.07 19.05
CA GLU A 47 2.07 1.16 19.45
C GLU A 47 1.53 -0.19 19.95
N ASP A 48 0.42 -0.20 20.69
CA ASP A 48 -0.23 -1.45 21.10
C ASP A 48 -0.68 -2.28 19.89
N VAL A 49 -1.15 -1.61 18.83
CA VAL A 49 -1.51 -2.28 17.58
C VAL A 49 -0.27 -2.87 16.91
N MET A 50 0.84 -2.13 16.83
CA MET A 50 2.11 -2.64 16.29
C MET A 50 2.59 -3.88 17.06
N MET A 51 2.51 -3.85 18.39
CA MET A 51 2.91 -4.99 19.24
C MET A 51 1.98 -6.19 19.05
N ALA A 52 0.67 -5.96 18.89
CA ALA A 52 -0.29 -7.03 18.60
C ALA A 52 -0.04 -7.68 17.23
N GLU A 53 0.24 -6.91 16.20
CA GLU A 53 0.59 -7.39 14.87
C GLU A 53 1.87 -8.24 14.89
N ALA A 54 2.91 -7.76 15.59
CA ALA A 54 4.14 -8.53 15.79
C ALA A 54 3.86 -9.86 16.50
N HIS A 55 3.04 -9.84 17.54
CA HIS A 55 2.64 -11.06 18.26
C HIS A 55 1.85 -12.04 17.39
N PHE A 56 0.94 -11.53 16.53
CA PHE A 56 0.22 -12.40 15.58
C PHE A 56 1.19 -13.06 14.60
N LEU A 57 2.19 -12.35 14.10
CA LEU A 57 3.21 -12.93 13.22
C LEU A 57 4.04 -13.99 13.94
N GLU A 58 4.45 -13.77 15.18
CA GLU A 58 5.13 -14.77 16.00
C GLU A 58 4.28 -16.05 16.15
N LYS A 59 2.97 -15.90 16.37
CA LYS A 59 2.05 -17.04 16.45
C LYS A 59 1.91 -17.78 15.11
N ILE A 60 1.79 -17.05 14.00
CA ILE A 60 1.71 -17.65 12.66
C ILE A 60 2.99 -18.42 12.36
N ILE A 61 4.16 -17.86 12.64
CA ILE A 61 5.45 -18.54 12.46
C ILE A 61 5.49 -19.84 13.28
N ALA A 62 5.04 -19.79 14.53
CA ALA A 62 5.00 -20.97 15.40
C ALA A 62 3.99 -22.05 14.94
N LEU A 63 2.92 -21.65 14.24
CA LEU A 63 1.94 -22.57 13.67
C LEU A 63 2.42 -23.27 12.40
N HIS A 64 3.41 -22.70 11.71
CA HIS A 64 3.95 -23.21 10.45
C HIS A 64 5.47 -23.41 10.53
N PRO A 65 5.97 -24.32 11.39
CA PRO A 65 7.40 -24.51 11.62
C PRO A 65 8.15 -25.05 10.39
N ASP A 66 7.43 -25.72 9.49
CA ASP A 66 7.99 -26.31 8.26
C ASP A 66 7.95 -25.34 7.05
N ALA A 67 7.51 -24.09 7.23
CA ALA A 67 7.51 -23.11 6.16
C ALA A 67 8.94 -22.67 5.80
N GLU A 68 9.27 -22.63 4.51
CA GLU A 68 10.61 -22.25 4.03
C GLU A 68 10.93 -20.75 4.19
N GLY A 69 9.93 -19.91 4.54
CA GLY A 69 10.08 -18.46 4.67
C GLY A 69 9.26 -17.88 5.82
N LYS A 70 9.31 -16.56 5.95
CA LYS A 70 8.48 -15.81 6.90
C LYS A 70 7.11 -15.49 6.28
N PRO A 71 6.08 -15.18 7.10
CA PRO A 71 4.76 -14.84 6.59
C PRO A 71 4.78 -13.65 5.63
N VAL A 72 4.13 -13.81 4.48
CA VAL A 72 3.80 -12.70 3.59
C VAL A 72 2.73 -11.85 4.24
N VAL A 73 2.90 -10.53 4.25
CA VAL A 73 1.92 -9.63 4.83
C VAL A 73 1.32 -8.74 3.74
N VAL A 74 -0.01 -8.82 3.58
CA VAL A 74 -0.75 -7.93 2.69
C VAL A 74 -1.47 -6.89 3.54
N ALA A 75 -1.23 -5.62 3.25
CA ALA A 75 -1.75 -4.49 4.01
C ALA A 75 -2.35 -3.43 3.09
N ASN A 76 -3.66 -3.26 3.17
CA ASN A 76 -4.44 -2.39 2.31
C ASN A 76 -4.67 -1.01 2.95
N CYS A 77 -4.64 0.05 2.13
CA CYS A 77 -4.95 1.40 2.56
C CYS A 77 -4.15 1.79 3.83
N GLN A 78 -4.80 2.21 4.90
CA GLN A 78 -4.14 2.60 6.15
C GLN A 78 -3.40 1.46 6.86
N ALA A 79 -3.71 0.19 6.62
CA ALA A 79 -2.92 -0.90 7.14
C ALA A 79 -1.48 -0.89 6.61
N GLY A 80 -1.24 -0.30 5.43
CA GLY A 80 0.09 -0.22 4.84
C GLY A 80 1.07 0.56 5.71
N TRP A 81 0.74 1.77 6.15
CA TRP A 81 1.64 2.52 7.03
C TRP A 81 1.81 1.84 8.40
N GLN A 82 0.75 1.20 8.91
CA GLN A 82 0.77 0.49 10.18
C GLN A 82 1.75 -0.69 10.13
N ILE A 83 1.63 -1.55 9.14
CA ILE A 83 2.53 -2.70 8.95
C ILE A 83 3.96 -2.29 8.64
N MET A 84 4.16 -1.24 7.87
CA MET A 84 5.51 -0.72 7.60
C MET A 84 6.20 -0.20 8.88
N MET A 85 5.44 0.39 9.82
CA MET A 85 5.97 0.76 11.14
C MET A 85 6.37 -0.50 11.93
N THR A 86 5.50 -1.51 11.99
CA THR A 86 5.77 -2.79 12.68
C THR A 86 6.99 -3.50 12.08
N ALA A 87 7.09 -3.55 10.75
CA ALA A 87 8.22 -4.16 10.04
C ALA A 87 9.55 -3.41 10.24
N ALA A 88 9.50 -2.09 10.41
CA ALA A 88 10.69 -1.29 10.71
C ALA A 88 11.25 -1.56 12.11
N VAL A 89 10.39 -1.95 13.07
CA VAL A 89 10.77 -2.24 14.47
C VAL A 89 11.08 -3.73 14.67
N ARG A 90 10.38 -4.63 13.95
CA ARG A 90 10.50 -6.10 14.08
C ARG A 90 10.73 -6.75 12.70
N PRO A 91 11.80 -6.37 11.98
CA PRO A 91 12.03 -6.82 10.59
C PRO A 91 12.19 -8.34 10.45
N GLU A 92 12.59 -9.03 11.51
CA GLU A 92 12.83 -10.48 11.51
C GLU A 92 11.55 -11.33 11.43
N LEU A 93 10.38 -10.73 11.59
CA LEU A 93 9.09 -11.44 11.56
C LEU A 93 8.46 -11.52 10.16
N PHE A 94 8.96 -10.74 9.22
CA PHE A 94 8.30 -10.53 7.93
C PHE A 94 8.95 -11.30 6.79
N GLY A 95 8.13 -11.93 5.94
CA GLY A 95 8.41 -12.23 4.55
C GLY A 95 8.05 -11.02 3.67
N PRO A 96 7.84 -11.17 2.36
CA PRO A 96 7.44 -10.09 1.48
C PRO A 96 6.25 -9.30 2.01
N ILE A 97 6.30 -7.98 1.89
CA ILE A 97 5.24 -7.07 2.34
C ILE A 97 4.58 -6.47 1.10
N ILE A 98 3.29 -6.70 0.91
CA ILE A 98 2.50 -6.12 -0.16
C ILE A 98 1.63 -5.01 0.44
N ILE A 99 1.88 -3.76 0.04
CA ILE A 99 1.08 -2.61 0.44
C ILE A 99 0.33 -2.09 -0.77
N ALA A 100 -0.99 -2.04 -0.67
CA ALA A 100 -1.86 -1.64 -1.75
C ALA A 100 -2.65 -0.38 -1.37
N GLY A 101 -2.59 0.65 -2.24
CA GLY A 101 -3.28 1.93 -2.00
C GLY A 101 -2.96 2.57 -0.65
N ALA A 102 -1.72 2.47 -0.18
CA ALA A 102 -1.31 2.89 1.16
C ALA A 102 -0.63 4.26 1.17
N PRO A 103 -1.10 5.23 1.98
CA PRO A 103 -0.49 6.55 2.08
C PRO A 103 0.72 6.51 3.02
N LEU A 104 1.94 6.48 2.47
CA LEU A 104 3.19 6.51 3.23
C LEU A 104 3.82 7.90 3.27
N SER A 105 3.59 8.74 2.25
CA SER A 105 3.99 10.15 2.21
C SER A 105 2.78 11.02 1.91
N TYR A 106 2.10 11.51 2.94
CA TYR A 106 0.81 12.18 2.78
C TYR A 106 0.91 13.59 2.15
N TRP A 107 2.06 14.25 2.28
CA TRP A 107 2.27 15.55 1.64
C TRP A 107 2.48 15.47 0.13
N ALA A 108 2.93 14.31 -0.37
CA ALA A 108 3.07 14.07 -1.79
C ALA A 108 1.71 14.00 -2.48
N GLY A 109 1.66 14.34 -3.76
CA GLY A 109 0.43 14.30 -4.55
C GLY A 109 0.53 15.20 -5.77
N TRP A 110 -0.31 14.93 -6.75
CA TRP A 110 -0.41 15.75 -7.94
C TRP A 110 -1.46 16.85 -7.76
N ARG A 111 -1.16 18.04 -8.26
CA ARG A 111 -2.12 19.16 -8.27
C ARG A 111 -3.31 18.82 -9.16
N GLY A 112 -4.50 19.22 -8.73
CA GLY A 112 -5.75 18.97 -9.45
C GLY A 112 -6.30 17.54 -9.35
N MET A 113 -5.59 16.59 -8.72
CA MET A 113 -5.99 15.19 -8.69
C MET A 113 -6.15 14.60 -7.28
N ASN A 114 -5.65 15.27 -6.25
CA ASN A 114 -5.61 14.72 -4.89
C ASN A 114 -6.05 15.78 -3.87
N PRO A 115 -7.32 16.17 -3.88
CA PRO A 115 -7.83 17.27 -3.04
C PRO A 115 -7.77 16.95 -1.55
N MET A 116 -7.92 15.68 -1.15
CA MET A 116 -7.97 15.28 0.26
C MET A 116 -6.68 15.62 1.01
N ARG A 117 -5.53 15.70 0.36
CA ARG A 117 -4.27 16.09 1.01
C ARG A 117 -4.29 17.51 1.59
N TYR A 118 -5.17 18.39 1.09
CA TYR A 118 -5.30 19.77 1.56
C TYR A 118 -6.22 19.92 2.76
N ALA A 119 -7.03 18.90 3.08
CA ALA A 119 -8.06 18.96 4.14
C ALA A 119 -7.48 19.37 5.50
N GLY A 120 -6.33 18.82 5.90
CA GLY A 120 -5.67 19.19 7.14
C GLY A 120 -5.35 20.68 7.24
N GLY A 121 -4.91 21.29 6.13
CA GLY A 121 -4.67 22.75 6.05
C GLY A 121 -5.96 23.55 6.08
N LEU A 122 -6.95 23.19 5.27
CA LEU A 122 -8.23 23.90 5.17
C LEU A 122 -9.01 23.88 6.49
N LEU A 123 -8.88 22.80 7.27
CA LEU A 123 -9.51 22.67 8.60
C LEU A 123 -8.67 23.28 9.73
N GLY A 124 -7.51 23.86 9.43
CA GLY A 124 -6.62 24.46 10.43
C GLY A 124 -5.89 23.43 11.30
N GLY A 125 -5.69 22.22 10.80
CA GLY A 125 -4.94 21.16 11.47
C GLY A 125 -5.81 20.11 12.17
N SER A 126 -5.24 19.45 13.15
CA SER A 126 -5.79 18.27 13.84
C SER A 126 -6.69 18.57 15.06
N TRP A 127 -6.89 19.83 15.41
CA TRP A 127 -7.68 20.20 16.59
C TRP A 127 -9.15 19.71 16.51
N LEU A 128 -9.73 19.63 15.29
CA LEU A 128 -11.06 19.06 15.09
C LEU A 128 -11.11 17.56 15.40
N THR A 129 -10.03 16.83 15.19
CA THR A 129 -9.93 15.42 15.58
C THR A 129 -10.02 15.29 17.10
N ALA A 130 -9.33 16.16 17.84
CA ALA A 130 -9.43 16.20 19.29
C ALA A 130 -10.84 16.57 19.76
N LEU A 131 -11.44 17.60 19.18
CA LEU A 131 -12.82 18.01 19.49
C LEU A 131 -13.81 16.87 19.24
N THR A 132 -13.74 16.22 18.08
CA THR A 132 -14.65 15.12 17.72
C THR A 132 -14.49 13.93 18.68
N SER A 133 -13.27 13.62 19.08
CA SER A 133 -12.99 12.60 20.10
C SER A 133 -13.55 12.96 21.47
N ASP A 134 -13.41 14.21 21.89
CA ASP A 134 -13.93 14.69 23.18
C ASP A 134 -15.47 14.73 23.18
N LEU A 135 -16.11 15.13 22.09
CA LEU A 135 -17.57 15.05 21.91
C LEU A 135 -18.08 13.59 21.92
N GLY A 136 -17.24 12.64 21.49
CA GLY A 136 -17.49 11.19 21.58
C GLY A 136 -17.11 10.58 22.93
N ASN A 137 -16.93 11.39 23.99
CA ASN A 137 -16.51 10.94 25.32
C ASN A 137 -15.20 10.11 25.29
N GLY A 138 -14.19 10.63 24.58
CA GLY A 138 -12.89 9.99 24.40
C GLY A 138 -12.81 8.97 23.25
N THR A 139 -13.90 8.75 22.54
CA THR A 139 -14.00 7.83 21.41
C THR A 139 -14.27 8.59 20.11
N PHE A 140 -13.45 8.38 19.10
CA PHE A 140 -13.66 8.94 17.78
C PHE A 140 -14.55 8.02 16.94
N ASP A 141 -15.61 8.57 16.35
CA ASP A 141 -16.47 7.81 15.43
C ASP A 141 -15.82 7.75 14.03
N GLY A 142 -15.47 6.54 13.57
CA GLY A 142 -14.89 6.31 12.25
C GLY A 142 -15.78 6.71 11.08
N ALA A 143 -17.07 6.93 11.31
CA ALA A 143 -17.98 7.49 10.31
C ALA A 143 -17.48 8.85 9.78
N TRP A 144 -16.74 9.63 10.56
CA TRP A 144 -16.10 10.88 10.10
C TRP A 144 -14.99 10.64 9.07
N LEU A 145 -14.23 9.53 9.20
CA LEU A 145 -13.24 9.17 8.18
C LEU A 145 -13.94 8.77 6.88
N VAL A 146 -14.97 7.94 6.97
CA VAL A 146 -15.76 7.52 5.81
C VAL A 146 -16.44 8.70 5.13
N GLN A 147 -16.93 9.69 5.91
CA GLN A 147 -17.51 10.92 5.36
C GLN A 147 -16.53 11.69 4.48
N ASN A 148 -15.23 11.70 4.82
CA ASN A 148 -14.22 12.34 3.97
C ASN A 148 -14.10 11.62 2.62
N PHE A 149 -14.18 10.28 2.59
CA PHE A 149 -14.15 9.52 1.34
C PHE A 149 -15.44 9.71 0.52
N GLU A 150 -16.60 9.72 1.18
CA GLU A 150 -17.89 9.98 0.53
C GLU A 150 -17.93 11.39 -0.10
N ASN A 151 -17.34 12.37 0.56
CA ASN A 151 -17.28 13.75 0.05
C ASN A 151 -16.41 13.89 -1.22
N LEU A 152 -15.50 12.95 -1.50
CA LEU A 152 -14.67 13.00 -2.72
C LEU A 152 -15.47 12.78 -4.00
N ASN A 153 -16.59 12.07 -3.93
CA ASN A 153 -17.44 11.82 -5.10
C ASN A 153 -18.93 12.06 -4.77
N PRO A 154 -19.34 13.33 -4.69
CA PRO A 154 -20.73 13.69 -4.33
C PRO A 154 -21.76 13.16 -5.33
N ALA A 155 -21.42 13.01 -6.61
CA ALA A 155 -22.32 12.43 -7.59
C ALA A 155 -22.67 10.98 -7.24
N ASN A 156 -21.68 10.17 -6.90
CA ASN A 156 -21.89 8.78 -6.47
C ASN A 156 -22.62 8.72 -5.13
N THR A 157 -22.16 9.48 -4.13
CA THR A 157 -22.68 9.43 -2.75
C THR A 157 -24.12 9.89 -2.65
N LEU A 158 -24.47 10.99 -3.33
CA LEU A 158 -25.78 11.62 -3.17
C LEU A 158 -26.78 11.15 -4.23
N TRP A 159 -26.35 10.57 -5.35
CA TRP A 159 -27.26 10.26 -6.45
C TRP A 159 -26.99 8.93 -7.15
N SER A 160 -25.87 8.78 -7.88
CA SER A 160 -25.69 7.70 -8.86
C SER A 160 -25.77 6.29 -8.25
N LYS A 161 -25.25 6.11 -7.02
CA LYS A 161 -25.32 4.84 -6.29
C LYS A 161 -26.78 4.43 -6.00
N GLN A 162 -27.60 5.35 -5.53
CA GLN A 162 -29.01 5.13 -5.22
C GLN A 162 -29.86 4.99 -6.49
N TYR A 163 -29.57 5.78 -7.52
CA TYR A 163 -30.26 5.67 -8.80
C TYR A 163 -29.96 4.34 -9.50
N ASN A 164 -28.71 3.87 -9.45
CA ASN A 164 -28.36 2.55 -9.97
C ASN A 164 -29.12 1.41 -9.27
N LEU A 165 -29.25 1.50 -7.93
CA LEU A 165 -30.07 0.55 -7.17
C LEU A 165 -31.54 0.62 -7.58
N TYR A 166 -32.10 1.83 -7.69
CA TYR A 166 -33.50 2.04 -8.10
C TYR A 166 -33.77 1.48 -9.51
N SER A 167 -32.92 1.84 -10.48
CA SER A 167 -33.11 1.45 -11.88
C SER A 167 -32.88 -0.04 -12.14
N LYS A 168 -32.12 -0.73 -11.28
CA LYS A 168 -31.73 -2.13 -11.40
C LYS A 168 -32.06 -2.94 -10.15
N VAL A 169 -33.15 -2.63 -9.48
CA VAL A 169 -33.50 -3.20 -8.17
C VAL A 169 -33.58 -4.73 -8.15
N ASP A 170 -33.86 -5.37 -9.30
CA ASP A 170 -33.96 -6.82 -9.41
C ASP A 170 -32.60 -7.53 -9.37
N THR A 171 -31.54 -6.87 -9.81
CA THR A 171 -30.20 -7.45 -9.97
C THR A 171 -29.16 -6.85 -9.01
N GLU A 172 -29.29 -5.58 -8.65
CA GLU A 172 -28.29 -4.84 -7.88
C GLU A 172 -28.47 -4.90 -6.36
N ALA A 173 -29.68 -5.26 -5.87
CA ALA A 173 -29.96 -5.22 -4.45
C ALA A 173 -28.98 -6.04 -3.60
N GLY A 174 -28.62 -7.25 -4.01
CA GLY A 174 -27.69 -8.12 -3.28
C GLY A 174 -26.29 -7.54 -3.21
N ARG A 175 -25.78 -7.02 -4.35
CA ARG A 175 -24.45 -6.38 -4.42
C ARG A 175 -24.41 -5.10 -3.59
N TYR A 176 -25.45 -4.27 -3.70
CA TYR A 176 -25.59 -3.02 -2.93
C TYR A 176 -25.59 -3.30 -1.42
N LEU A 177 -26.42 -4.21 -0.95
CA LEU A 177 -26.52 -4.54 0.48
C LEU A 177 -25.21 -5.13 1.02
N SER A 178 -24.53 -5.99 0.25
CA SER A 178 -23.24 -6.55 0.65
C SER A 178 -22.18 -5.46 0.80
N PHE A 179 -22.15 -4.50 -0.13
CA PHE A 179 -21.22 -3.37 -0.06
C PHE A 179 -21.56 -2.43 1.09
N GLU A 180 -22.82 -2.02 1.23
CA GLU A 180 -23.24 -1.06 2.28
C GLU A 180 -23.11 -1.65 3.69
N LYS A 181 -23.31 -2.95 3.86
CA LYS A 181 -23.08 -3.62 5.15
C LYS A 181 -21.62 -3.53 5.58
N TRP A 182 -20.69 -3.67 4.64
CA TRP A 182 -19.27 -3.51 4.88
C TRP A 182 -18.91 -2.02 5.04
N TRP A 183 -19.24 -1.18 4.08
CA TRP A 183 -18.87 0.23 4.05
C TRP A 183 -19.52 1.04 5.17
N GLY A 184 -20.77 0.81 5.46
CA GLY A 184 -21.55 1.46 6.52
C GLY A 184 -21.39 0.83 7.91
N GLY A 185 -20.62 -0.24 8.05
CA GLY A 185 -20.33 -0.90 9.32
C GLY A 185 -19.30 -0.15 10.17
N HIS A 186 -19.48 1.16 10.34
CA HIS A 186 -18.50 2.06 10.94
C HIS A 186 -17.96 1.61 12.29
N VAL A 187 -16.63 1.63 12.42
CA VAL A 187 -15.87 1.27 13.62
C VAL A 187 -15.40 2.53 14.37
N PHE A 188 -15.03 2.37 15.62
CA PHE A 188 -14.54 3.46 16.48
C PHE A 188 -13.04 3.35 16.72
N LEU A 189 -12.39 4.48 17.01
CA LEU A 189 -11.01 4.59 17.45
C LEU A 189 -10.94 5.29 18.81
N ASN A 190 -9.88 5.04 19.58
CA ASN A 190 -9.61 5.87 20.75
C ASN A 190 -9.16 7.27 20.33
N GLY A 191 -9.54 8.28 21.08
CA GLY A 191 -9.15 9.66 20.80
C GLY A 191 -7.64 9.86 20.68
N PRO A 192 -6.81 9.36 21.62
CA PRO A 192 -5.36 9.45 21.51
C PRO A 192 -4.78 8.74 20.26
N GLU A 193 -5.36 7.62 19.86
CA GLU A 193 -4.92 6.83 18.71
C GLU A 193 -5.13 7.59 17.39
N ILE A 194 -6.36 8.06 17.15
CA ILE A 194 -6.64 8.85 15.93
C ILE A 194 -5.89 10.18 15.93
N GLN A 195 -5.69 10.81 17.09
CA GLN A 195 -4.91 12.01 17.20
C GLN A 195 -3.45 11.77 16.80
N TYR A 196 -2.86 10.66 17.29
CA TYR A 196 -1.51 10.27 16.88
C TYR A 196 -1.38 10.07 15.36
N ILE A 197 -2.35 9.38 14.76
CA ILE A 197 -2.39 9.13 13.31
C ILE A 197 -2.43 10.46 12.55
N VAL A 198 -3.35 11.36 12.91
CA VAL A 198 -3.50 12.63 12.20
C VAL A 198 -2.27 13.53 12.40
N ASP A 199 -1.79 13.68 13.63
CA ASP A 199 -0.64 14.55 13.94
C ASP A 199 0.65 14.08 13.27
N ASN A 200 0.92 12.78 13.27
CA ASN A 200 2.20 12.25 12.85
C ASN A 200 2.26 11.82 11.39
N LEU A 201 1.14 11.29 10.85
CA LEU A 201 1.10 10.76 9.50
C LEU A 201 0.49 11.76 8.53
N PHE A 202 -0.77 12.16 8.72
CA PHE A 202 -1.48 12.98 7.74
C PHE A 202 -1.02 14.45 7.73
N VAL A 203 -0.93 15.06 8.90
CA VAL A 203 -0.49 16.46 9.04
C VAL A 203 1.03 16.55 9.15
N GLY A 204 1.66 15.67 9.92
CA GLY A 204 3.09 15.72 10.20
C GLY A 204 3.98 15.08 9.15
N ASN A 205 3.49 14.08 8.40
CA ASN A 205 4.25 13.28 7.43
C ASN A 205 5.60 12.78 7.97
N ARG A 206 5.60 12.29 9.23
CA ARG A 206 6.85 11.97 9.97
C ARG A 206 7.38 10.56 9.66
N LEU A 207 6.52 9.65 9.17
CA LEU A 207 6.92 8.28 8.85
C LEU A 207 7.94 8.25 7.71
N SER A 208 7.63 8.93 6.61
CA SER A 208 8.48 8.98 5.41
C SER A 208 9.81 9.74 5.61
N THR A 209 10.06 10.25 6.81
CA THR A 209 11.29 10.98 7.15
C THR A 209 12.04 10.40 8.35
N ALA A 210 11.66 9.17 8.77
CA ALA A 210 12.18 8.53 9.98
C ALA A 210 12.09 9.43 11.23
N GLY A 211 11.04 10.27 11.29
CA GLY A 211 10.81 11.23 12.36
C GLY A 211 9.99 10.69 13.53
N LEU A 212 9.56 9.43 13.49
CA LEU A 212 8.79 8.78 14.54
C LEU A 212 9.71 8.02 15.49
N VAL A 213 9.36 8.07 16.78
CA VAL A 213 10.04 7.31 17.83
C VAL A 213 8.96 6.69 18.72
N THR A 214 9.13 5.43 19.06
CA THR A 214 8.24 4.72 19.99
C THR A 214 8.41 5.22 21.43
N SER A 215 7.50 4.87 22.30
CA SER A 215 7.51 5.28 23.71
C SER A 215 8.75 4.78 24.46
N ASP A 216 9.35 3.68 24.04
CA ASP A 216 10.59 3.09 24.56
C ASP A 216 11.86 3.62 23.86
N GLY A 217 11.73 4.60 22.95
CA GLY A 217 12.84 5.30 22.32
C GLY A 217 13.35 4.67 21.02
N ILE A 218 12.70 3.66 20.47
CA ILE A 218 13.08 3.05 19.18
C ILE A 218 12.65 3.98 18.04
N ARG A 219 13.57 4.35 17.16
CA ARG A 219 13.26 5.10 15.94
C ARG A 219 12.59 4.19 14.91
N ILE A 220 11.44 4.60 14.41
CA ILE A 220 10.75 3.94 13.30
C ILE A 220 11.35 4.45 12.00
N ASP A 221 12.21 3.64 11.41
CA ASP A 221 12.89 3.95 10.15
C ASP A 221 12.61 2.83 9.14
N LEU A 222 11.87 3.14 8.08
CA LEU A 222 11.47 2.14 7.08
C LEU A 222 12.67 1.50 6.36
N ARG A 223 13.85 2.12 6.45
CA ARG A 223 15.10 1.55 5.91
C ARG A 223 15.62 0.36 6.72
N ASN A 224 15.05 0.09 7.90
CA ASN A 224 15.35 -1.11 8.69
C ASN A 224 14.61 -2.37 8.20
N ILE A 225 13.63 -2.23 7.31
CA ILE A 225 12.87 -3.36 6.77
C ILE A 225 13.81 -4.20 5.90
N ARG A 226 13.82 -5.51 6.13
CA ARG A 226 14.71 -6.48 5.45
C ARG A 226 14.03 -7.25 4.32
N SER A 227 12.72 -7.34 4.38
CA SER A 227 11.91 -8.07 3.42
C SER A 227 11.64 -7.22 2.19
N PRO A 228 11.42 -7.83 1.01
CA PRO A 228 10.93 -7.13 -0.15
C PRO A 228 9.62 -6.40 0.13
N ILE A 229 9.51 -5.18 -0.37
CA ILE A 229 8.31 -4.34 -0.25
C ILE A 229 7.70 -4.18 -1.64
N VAL A 230 6.46 -4.64 -1.81
CA VAL A 230 5.68 -4.46 -3.04
C VAL A 230 4.68 -3.33 -2.80
N VAL A 231 4.77 -2.26 -3.59
CA VAL A 231 3.85 -1.12 -3.54
C VAL A 231 2.92 -1.18 -4.74
N PHE A 232 1.66 -1.51 -4.51
CA PHE A 232 0.64 -1.47 -5.55
C PHE A 232 -0.19 -0.19 -5.42
N CYS A 233 -0.19 0.65 -6.46
CA CYS A 233 -0.90 1.93 -6.49
C CYS A 233 -1.54 2.17 -7.86
N SER A 234 -2.34 3.22 -8.00
CA SER A 234 -3.06 3.50 -9.23
C SER A 234 -3.14 5.00 -9.53
N LYS A 235 -2.99 5.36 -10.80
CA LYS A 235 -3.20 6.75 -11.27
C LYS A 235 -4.67 7.20 -11.15
N GLY A 236 -5.62 6.25 -11.14
CA GLY A 236 -7.04 6.54 -10.92
C GLY A 236 -7.44 6.71 -9.45
N ASP A 237 -6.51 6.51 -8.52
CA ASP A 237 -6.74 6.66 -7.09
C ASP A 237 -6.58 8.12 -6.65
N ASN A 238 -7.69 8.77 -6.29
CA ASN A 238 -7.70 10.14 -5.80
C ASN A 238 -7.57 10.25 -4.26
N ILE A 239 -7.53 9.13 -3.55
CA ILE A 239 -7.32 9.05 -2.10
C ILE A 239 -5.82 8.86 -1.80
N THR A 240 -5.23 7.83 -2.41
CA THR A 240 -3.80 7.50 -2.27
C THR A 240 -3.15 7.34 -3.64
N PRO A 241 -2.92 8.43 -4.37
CA PRO A 241 -2.29 8.38 -5.69
C PRO A 241 -0.84 7.89 -5.60
N PRO A 242 -0.22 7.49 -6.72
CA PRO A 242 1.16 7.01 -6.75
C PRO A 242 2.18 7.87 -6.01
N PRO A 243 2.13 9.23 -6.04
CA PRO A 243 3.03 10.04 -5.23
C PRO A 243 2.93 9.78 -3.73
N GLN A 244 1.74 9.55 -3.18
CA GLN A 244 1.59 9.24 -1.75
C GLN A 244 2.07 7.83 -1.39
N ALA A 245 1.91 6.89 -2.30
CA ALA A 245 2.34 5.52 -2.10
C ALA A 245 3.86 5.35 -2.24
N LEU A 246 4.50 6.11 -3.15
CA LEU A 246 5.92 5.98 -3.52
C LEU A 246 6.81 7.10 -2.96
N GLY A 247 6.23 8.23 -2.49
CA GLY A 247 6.96 9.42 -2.07
C GLY A 247 7.96 9.18 -0.93
N TRP A 248 7.70 8.20 -0.08
CA TRP A 248 8.60 7.82 1.00
C TRP A 248 9.99 7.36 0.50
N ILE A 249 10.05 6.80 -0.72
CA ILE A 249 11.31 6.31 -1.30
C ILE A 249 12.28 7.49 -1.51
N PRO A 250 11.99 8.52 -2.33
CA PRO A 250 12.89 9.65 -2.49
C PRO A 250 12.95 10.59 -1.27
N GLU A 251 12.10 10.41 -0.25
CA GLU A 251 12.19 11.15 1.01
C GLU A 251 13.17 10.51 2.00
N LEU A 252 13.33 9.18 1.97
CA LEU A 252 14.26 8.44 2.84
C LEU A 252 15.62 8.21 2.18
N TYR A 253 15.65 7.94 0.89
CA TYR A 253 16.88 7.63 0.15
C TYR A 253 17.29 8.76 -0.77
N GLN A 254 18.57 9.09 -0.75
CA GLN A 254 19.13 10.11 -1.63
C GLN A 254 19.29 9.60 -3.06
N ASP A 255 19.69 8.33 -3.24
CA ASP A 255 19.98 7.72 -4.54
C ASP A 255 19.84 6.18 -4.49
N ASP A 256 20.09 5.53 -5.61
CA ASP A 256 20.07 4.07 -5.73
C ASP A 256 21.13 3.41 -4.82
N ALA A 257 22.28 4.05 -4.64
CA ALA A 257 23.35 3.49 -3.82
C ALA A 257 22.92 3.39 -2.36
N GLU A 258 22.13 4.35 -1.87
CA GLU A 258 21.61 4.31 -0.50
C GLU A 258 20.55 3.20 -0.31
N VAL A 259 19.68 2.94 -1.30
CA VAL A 259 18.73 1.80 -1.28
C VAL A 259 19.50 0.48 -1.16
N LEU A 260 20.56 0.36 -1.94
CA LEU A 260 21.43 -0.82 -1.94
C LEU A 260 22.20 -0.98 -0.64
N ALA A 261 22.70 0.14 -0.08
CA ALA A 261 23.41 0.15 1.19
C ALA A 261 22.54 -0.32 2.36
N HIS A 262 21.21 -0.16 2.26
CA HIS A 262 20.25 -0.65 3.24
C HIS A 262 19.73 -2.07 2.93
N ASP A 263 20.31 -2.75 1.93
CA ASP A 263 19.91 -4.11 1.51
C ASP A 263 18.41 -4.23 1.23
N GLN A 264 17.80 -3.18 0.68
CA GLN A 264 16.37 -3.09 0.52
C GLN A 264 15.93 -3.41 -0.91
N THR A 265 14.91 -4.25 -1.04
CA THR A 265 14.24 -4.56 -2.30
C THR A 265 12.89 -3.87 -2.33
N ILE A 266 12.67 -2.98 -3.28
CA ILE A 266 11.43 -2.23 -3.46
C ILE A 266 10.89 -2.54 -4.84
N VAL A 267 9.68 -3.09 -4.90
CA VAL A 267 8.94 -3.35 -6.13
C VAL A 267 7.75 -2.42 -6.16
N TYR A 268 7.47 -1.79 -7.28
CA TYR A 268 6.22 -1.03 -7.42
C TYR A 268 5.45 -1.46 -8.68
N ALA A 269 4.13 -1.45 -8.57
CA ALA A 269 3.21 -1.64 -9.68
C ALA A 269 2.22 -0.48 -9.72
N VAL A 270 2.07 0.15 -10.89
CA VAL A 270 1.18 1.30 -11.08
C VAL A 270 0.08 0.93 -12.08
N HIS A 271 -1.14 0.82 -11.58
CA HIS A 271 -2.31 0.62 -12.44
C HIS A 271 -2.74 1.96 -13.07
N GLU A 272 -3.20 1.94 -14.33
CA GLU A 272 -3.45 3.17 -15.09
C GLU A 272 -4.70 3.93 -14.64
N SER A 273 -5.78 3.26 -14.18
CA SER A 273 -7.08 3.93 -14.07
C SER A 273 -7.99 3.46 -12.92
N ILE A 274 -7.63 2.43 -12.17
CA ILE A 274 -8.52 1.91 -11.12
C ILE A 274 -8.63 2.90 -9.95
N GLY A 275 -9.83 3.13 -9.47
CA GLY A 275 -10.06 3.97 -8.27
C GLY A 275 -9.67 3.23 -6.99
N HIS A 276 -9.52 3.97 -5.89
CA HIS A 276 -9.01 3.47 -4.60
C HIS A 276 -9.65 2.15 -4.15
N LEU A 277 -10.96 2.10 -4.01
CA LEU A 277 -11.63 0.86 -3.59
C LEU A 277 -11.49 -0.27 -4.61
N GLY A 278 -11.34 0.07 -5.90
CA GLY A 278 -11.14 -0.91 -6.96
C GLY A 278 -9.86 -1.73 -6.80
N ILE A 279 -8.82 -1.14 -6.20
CA ILE A 279 -7.57 -1.84 -5.87
C ILE A 279 -7.85 -3.10 -5.03
N PHE A 280 -8.79 -3.02 -4.09
CA PHE A 280 -9.07 -4.10 -3.12
C PHE A 280 -10.28 -4.95 -3.50
N VAL A 281 -11.29 -4.35 -4.16
CA VAL A 281 -12.58 -5.00 -4.35
C VAL A 281 -12.92 -5.30 -5.81
N SER A 282 -12.10 -4.89 -6.78
CA SER A 282 -12.32 -5.20 -8.19
C SER A 282 -11.99 -6.65 -8.50
N GLY A 283 -12.91 -7.37 -9.13
CA GLY A 283 -12.66 -8.74 -9.60
C GLY A 283 -11.66 -8.80 -10.76
N SER A 284 -11.50 -7.73 -11.55
CA SER A 284 -10.46 -7.66 -12.58
C SER A 284 -9.07 -7.57 -11.96
N VAL A 285 -8.88 -6.70 -10.97
CA VAL A 285 -7.62 -6.57 -10.22
C VAL A 285 -7.29 -7.86 -9.48
N ALA A 286 -8.28 -8.52 -8.86
CA ALA A 286 -8.05 -9.80 -8.20
C ALA A 286 -7.55 -10.89 -9.15
N ARG A 287 -8.07 -10.93 -10.38
CA ARG A 287 -7.68 -11.93 -11.39
C ARG A 287 -6.38 -11.60 -12.14
N LYS A 288 -5.88 -10.38 -12.02
CA LYS A 288 -4.64 -9.94 -12.65
C LYS A 288 -3.59 -9.65 -11.58
N GLU A 289 -3.58 -8.49 -10.99
CA GLU A 289 -2.50 -8.02 -10.12
C GLU A 289 -2.36 -8.89 -8.86
N HIS A 290 -3.43 -9.14 -8.13
CA HIS A 290 -3.34 -9.95 -6.89
C HIS A 290 -2.98 -11.41 -7.17
N GLN A 291 -3.49 -11.97 -8.27
CA GLN A 291 -3.13 -13.33 -8.67
C GLN A 291 -1.65 -13.43 -9.03
N GLU A 292 -1.13 -12.50 -9.83
CA GLU A 292 0.27 -12.52 -10.25
C GLU A 292 1.22 -12.32 -9.07
N PHE A 293 0.93 -11.38 -8.16
CA PHE A 293 1.76 -11.22 -6.96
C PHE A 293 1.73 -12.46 -6.06
N THR A 294 0.56 -13.06 -5.87
CA THR A 294 0.40 -14.25 -5.02
C THR A 294 1.10 -15.48 -5.62
N SER A 295 0.96 -15.70 -6.92
CA SER A 295 1.53 -16.86 -7.59
C SER A 295 3.06 -16.79 -7.71
N ASN A 296 3.61 -15.57 -7.71
CA ASN A 296 5.04 -15.30 -7.88
C ASN A 296 5.72 -14.78 -6.61
N ILE A 297 5.14 -15.05 -5.44
CA ILE A 297 5.64 -14.50 -4.17
C ILE A 297 7.07 -14.97 -3.84
N ASP A 298 7.42 -16.19 -4.17
CA ASP A 298 8.77 -16.74 -3.98
C ASP A 298 9.78 -16.02 -4.87
N MET A 299 9.39 -15.65 -6.11
CA MET A 299 10.23 -14.86 -6.99
C MET A 299 10.48 -13.47 -6.42
N ILE A 300 9.43 -12.84 -5.89
CA ILE A 300 9.55 -11.53 -5.23
C ILE A 300 10.50 -11.63 -4.02
N ASP A 301 10.40 -12.71 -3.24
CA ASP A 301 11.22 -12.89 -2.03
C ASP A 301 12.71 -13.06 -2.33
N VAL A 302 13.08 -13.59 -3.49
CA VAL A 302 14.48 -13.78 -3.88
C VAL A 302 15.06 -12.62 -4.71
N LEU A 303 14.27 -11.61 -5.06
CA LEU A 303 14.79 -10.45 -5.79
C LEU A 303 15.94 -9.79 -5.03
N PRO A 304 17.05 -9.49 -5.71
CA PRO A 304 18.17 -8.79 -5.09
C PRO A 304 17.76 -7.35 -4.71
N PRO A 305 18.52 -6.71 -3.79
CA PRO A 305 18.27 -5.32 -3.41
C PRO A 305 18.25 -4.38 -4.61
N GLY A 306 17.30 -3.46 -4.63
CA GLY A 306 17.12 -2.48 -5.71
C GLY A 306 15.69 -1.98 -5.83
N ILE A 307 15.46 -1.17 -6.83
CA ILE A 307 14.14 -0.66 -7.20
C ILE A 307 13.70 -1.35 -8.49
N TYR A 308 12.48 -1.89 -8.48
CA TYR A 308 11.91 -2.62 -9.61
C TYR A 308 10.50 -2.14 -9.90
N GLN A 309 10.15 -2.08 -11.17
CA GLN A 309 8.77 -1.97 -11.62
C GLN A 309 8.25 -3.36 -11.98
N ALA A 310 7.12 -3.75 -11.42
CA ALA A 310 6.40 -4.94 -11.81
C ALA A 310 5.53 -4.65 -13.04
N GLU A 311 5.76 -5.37 -14.11
CA GLU A 311 4.98 -5.31 -15.35
C GLU A 311 4.19 -6.61 -15.53
N ILE A 312 2.88 -6.48 -15.73
CA ILE A 312 1.98 -7.61 -15.93
C ILE A 312 1.39 -7.53 -17.33
N THR A 313 1.87 -8.39 -18.22
CA THR A 313 1.49 -8.42 -19.63
C THR A 313 0.57 -9.59 -19.94
N ASP A 314 -0.27 -9.46 -20.96
CA ASP A 314 -1.14 -10.55 -21.42
C ASP A 314 -0.30 -11.70 -21.98
N LYS A 315 -0.64 -12.93 -21.60
CA LYS A 315 -0.06 -14.14 -22.14
C LYS A 315 -0.63 -14.40 -23.53
N THR A 316 0.22 -14.41 -24.56
CA THR A 316 -0.20 -14.66 -25.94
C THR A 316 0.19 -16.06 -26.40
N PRO A 317 -0.55 -16.69 -27.35
CA PRO A 317 -0.25 -18.05 -27.82
C PRO A 317 1.11 -18.21 -28.52
N ASP A 318 1.64 -17.13 -29.05
CA ASP A 318 2.94 -17.05 -29.73
C ASP A 318 4.10 -16.72 -28.77
N MET A 319 3.79 -16.46 -27.49
CA MET A 319 4.81 -16.19 -26.47
C MET A 319 5.63 -17.46 -26.21
N PRO A 320 6.97 -17.41 -26.31
CA PRO A 320 7.83 -18.54 -26.01
C PRO A 320 7.66 -19.04 -24.58
N ASN A 321 7.60 -20.37 -24.40
CA ASN A 321 7.47 -21.01 -23.09
C ASN A 321 6.29 -20.49 -22.25
N ALA A 322 5.19 -20.13 -22.90
CA ALA A 322 4.00 -19.61 -22.25
C ALA A 322 3.41 -20.59 -21.20
N ASP A 323 3.65 -21.88 -21.34
CA ASP A 323 3.24 -22.94 -20.42
C ASP A 323 3.92 -22.86 -19.05
N LEU A 324 5.04 -22.15 -18.92
CA LEU A 324 5.73 -21.90 -17.65
C LEU A 324 5.09 -20.75 -16.83
N ALA A 325 4.32 -19.87 -17.46
CA ALA A 325 3.59 -18.82 -16.78
C ALA A 325 2.26 -19.34 -16.20
N TYR A 326 1.95 -18.95 -14.98
CA TYR A 326 0.69 -19.31 -14.33
C TYR A 326 -0.42 -18.36 -14.79
N GLY A 327 -1.58 -18.93 -15.18
CA GLY A 327 -2.74 -18.12 -15.56
C GLY A 327 -2.67 -17.50 -16.96
N ASN A 328 -3.20 -16.29 -17.10
CA ASN A 328 -3.38 -15.59 -18.38
C ASN A 328 -2.41 -14.42 -18.58
N TYR A 329 -1.54 -14.18 -17.64
CA TYR A 329 -0.60 -13.05 -17.64
C TYR A 329 0.82 -13.56 -17.42
N VAL A 330 1.78 -12.67 -17.60
CA VAL A 330 3.19 -12.89 -17.29
C VAL A 330 3.69 -11.71 -16.47
N LEU A 331 4.22 -12.00 -15.29
CA LEU A 331 4.84 -11.03 -14.41
C LEU A 331 6.34 -10.95 -14.70
N SER A 332 6.83 -9.74 -14.91
CA SER A 332 8.24 -9.41 -15.04
C SER A 332 8.63 -8.27 -14.11
N PHE A 333 9.90 -8.21 -13.73
CA PHE A 333 10.45 -7.15 -12.90
C PHE A 333 11.54 -6.41 -13.68
N GLU A 334 11.26 -5.16 -14.02
CA GLU A 334 12.23 -4.29 -14.68
C GLU A 334 12.98 -3.46 -13.64
N GLN A 335 14.30 -3.50 -13.66
CA GLN A 335 15.10 -2.68 -12.78
C GLN A 335 14.92 -1.20 -13.11
N ARG A 336 14.63 -0.39 -12.10
CA ARG A 336 14.43 1.06 -12.19
C ARG A 336 15.43 1.81 -11.33
N LYS A 337 15.54 3.10 -11.58
CA LYS A 337 16.39 4.01 -10.81
C LYS A 337 15.55 4.92 -9.94
N MET A 338 16.20 5.55 -8.97
CA MET A 338 15.57 6.56 -8.12
C MET A 338 14.92 7.69 -8.95
N ASP A 339 15.50 8.05 -10.09
CA ASP A 339 14.96 9.10 -10.94
C ASP A 339 13.63 8.71 -11.62
N ASP A 340 13.41 7.42 -11.89
CA ASP A 340 12.12 6.92 -12.38
C ASP A 340 11.03 7.11 -11.33
N VAL A 341 11.35 6.80 -10.06
CA VAL A 341 10.42 7.04 -8.93
C VAL A 341 10.18 8.54 -8.73
N ARG A 342 11.22 9.37 -8.80
CA ARG A 342 11.09 10.84 -8.70
C ARG A 342 10.20 11.40 -9.79
N ALA A 343 10.27 10.87 -11.01
CA ALA A 343 9.40 11.28 -12.12
C ALA A 343 7.92 10.98 -11.84
N ILE A 344 7.61 9.86 -11.18
CA ILE A 344 6.24 9.52 -10.77
C ILE A 344 5.76 10.42 -9.64
N VAL A 345 6.60 10.62 -8.62
CA VAL A 345 6.25 11.39 -7.42
C VAL A 345 6.09 12.88 -7.73
N ASP A 346 6.89 13.42 -8.65
CA ASP A 346 6.87 14.82 -9.11
C ASP A 346 6.82 15.83 -7.95
N ARG A 347 7.68 15.65 -6.95
CA ARG A 347 7.72 16.45 -5.73
C ARG A 347 8.04 17.92 -6.02
N LYS A 348 7.30 18.83 -5.39
CA LYS A 348 7.53 20.27 -5.44
C LYS A 348 8.00 20.77 -4.06
N GLU A 349 9.20 21.34 -3.98
CA GLU A 349 9.77 21.87 -2.72
C GLU A 349 8.89 22.95 -2.08
N ASP A 350 8.25 23.77 -2.90
CA ASP A 350 7.31 24.79 -2.43
C ASP A 350 6.09 24.19 -1.71
N ASP A 351 5.61 23.00 -2.13
CA ASP A 351 4.51 22.33 -1.46
C ASP A 351 4.94 21.80 -0.09
N ASP A 352 6.15 21.29 0.04
CA ASP A 352 6.69 20.87 1.34
C ASP A 352 6.71 22.02 2.35
N ARG A 353 7.09 23.21 1.92
CA ARG A 353 7.08 24.39 2.78
C ARG A 353 5.67 24.78 3.21
N ARG A 354 4.69 24.67 2.31
CA ARG A 354 3.26 24.90 2.61
C ARG A 354 2.75 23.89 3.63
N PHE A 355 2.99 22.61 3.40
CA PHE A 355 2.58 21.57 4.35
C PHE A 355 3.30 21.66 5.70
N LYS A 356 4.56 22.10 5.73
CA LYS A 356 5.28 22.37 6.97
C LYS A 356 4.61 23.52 7.74
N ALA A 357 4.12 24.56 7.06
CA ALA A 357 3.34 25.63 7.67
C ALA A 357 2.02 25.08 8.26
N VAL A 358 1.32 24.20 7.52
CA VAL A 358 0.13 23.51 8.05
C VAL A 358 0.44 22.76 9.34
N ALA A 359 1.51 21.97 9.38
CA ALA A 359 1.88 21.20 10.55
C ALA A 359 2.15 22.11 11.78
N ARG A 360 2.86 23.24 11.59
CA ARG A 360 3.11 24.21 12.65
C ARG A 360 1.84 24.90 13.15
N ILE A 361 0.95 25.31 12.24
CA ILE A 361 -0.33 25.93 12.58
C ILE A 361 -1.24 24.90 13.27
N SER A 362 -1.20 23.65 12.85
CA SER A 362 -1.91 22.55 13.52
C SER A 362 -1.50 22.42 14.98
N ASP A 363 -0.19 22.42 15.27
CA ASP A 363 0.33 22.35 16.65
C ASP A 363 -0.17 23.53 17.50
N ILE A 364 -0.19 24.74 16.93
CA ILE A 364 -0.67 25.95 17.62
C ILE A 364 -2.18 25.82 17.90
N ASN A 365 -2.98 25.50 16.90
CA ASN A 365 -4.44 25.40 17.03
C ASN A 365 -4.84 24.28 18.00
N LEU A 366 -4.17 23.13 17.94
CA LEU A 366 -4.39 22.04 18.89
C LEU A 366 -4.02 22.45 20.31
N GLY A 367 -2.90 23.18 20.49
CA GLY A 367 -2.49 23.75 21.79
C GLY A 367 -3.55 24.72 22.33
N MET A 368 -4.07 25.62 21.51
CA MET A 368 -5.14 26.55 21.90
C MET A 368 -6.44 25.80 22.25
N TYR A 369 -6.83 24.82 21.45
CA TYR A 369 -7.99 23.99 21.75
C TYR A 369 -7.85 23.30 23.11
N ARG A 370 -6.72 22.63 23.33
CA ARG A 370 -6.44 21.89 24.58
C ARG A 370 -6.43 22.79 25.80
N SER A 371 -5.93 24.03 25.66
CA SER A 371 -5.80 24.97 26.79
C SER A 371 -7.10 25.68 27.13
N PHE A 372 -7.89 26.07 26.13
CA PHE A 372 -9.01 26.99 26.35
C PHE A 372 -10.39 26.37 26.12
N VAL A 373 -10.53 25.36 25.28
CA VAL A 373 -11.83 24.79 24.86
C VAL A 373 -12.05 23.40 25.43
N GLN A 374 -11.05 22.53 25.33
CA GLN A 374 -11.16 21.11 25.72
C GLN A 374 -11.66 20.90 27.16
N PRO A 375 -11.21 21.66 28.19
CA PRO A 375 -11.71 21.46 29.56
C PRO A 375 -13.23 21.65 29.67
N TRP A 376 -13.77 22.61 28.93
CA TRP A 376 -15.21 22.88 28.92
C TRP A 376 -15.98 21.80 28.16
N VAL A 377 -15.49 21.36 27.02
CA VAL A 377 -16.10 20.27 26.25
C VAL A 377 -16.17 19.01 27.10
N ARG A 378 -15.07 18.60 27.70
CA ARG A 378 -15.00 17.40 28.56
C ARG A 378 -15.86 17.48 29.80
N ALA A 379 -16.05 18.68 30.37
CA ALA A 379 -16.91 18.88 31.53
C ALA A 379 -18.41 18.76 31.19
N THR A 380 -18.79 19.00 29.95
CA THR A 380 -20.21 19.01 29.51
C THR A 380 -20.66 17.74 28.79
N VAL A 381 -19.72 17.01 28.22
CA VAL A 381 -20.02 15.77 27.48
C VAL A 381 -20.28 14.62 28.45
N THR A 382 -21.37 13.90 28.19
CA THR A 382 -21.76 12.68 28.92
C THR A 382 -21.78 11.48 27.97
N PRO A 383 -21.74 10.23 28.47
CA PRO A 383 -21.91 9.05 27.63
C PRO A 383 -23.20 9.11 26.79
N GLN A 384 -24.29 9.65 27.34
CA GLN A 384 -25.57 9.77 26.64
C GLN A 384 -25.51 10.80 25.50
N SER A 385 -24.89 11.98 25.75
CA SER A 385 -24.75 12.98 24.69
C SER A 385 -23.82 12.50 23.58
N ALA A 386 -22.78 11.75 23.91
CA ALA A 386 -21.89 11.14 22.93
C ALA A 386 -22.62 10.09 22.07
N GLU A 387 -23.46 9.24 22.67
CA GLU A 387 -24.27 8.27 21.94
C GLU A 387 -25.25 8.96 20.99
N TRP A 388 -25.94 10.03 21.44
CA TRP A 388 -26.81 10.82 20.57
C TRP A 388 -26.04 11.47 19.41
N SER A 389 -24.86 12.03 19.68
CA SER A 389 -24.00 12.62 18.65
C SER A 389 -23.63 11.58 17.56
N GLN A 390 -23.30 10.35 17.97
CA GLN A 390 -23.01 9.24 17.07
C GLN A 390 -24.24 8.86 16.23
N ARG A 391 -25.41 8.67 16.83
CA ARG A 391 -26.67 8.32 16.12
C ARG A 391 -27.10 9.38 15.12
N LEU A 392 -26.88 10.64 15.43
CA LEU A 392 -27.23 11.78 14.57
C LEU A 392 -26.16 12.06 13.49
N HIS A 393 -25.05 11.28 13.43
CA HIS A 393 -24.06 11.44 12.39
C HIS A 393 -24.70 11.27 11.00
N PRO A 394 -24.38 12.14 10.00
CA PRO A 394 -25.02 12.10 8.68
C PRO A 394 -25.00 10.72 7.99
N LEU A 395 -23.91 9.96 8.15
CA LEU A 395 -23.82 8.61 7.58
C LEU A 395 -24.54 7.53 8.38
N ARG A 396 -24.88 7.77 9.66
CA ARG A 396 -25.63 6.81 10.49
C ARG A 396 -27.13 7.07 10.48
N LEU A 397 -27.52 8.34 10.37
CA LEU A 397 -28.92 8.76 10.42
C LEU A 397 -29.82 8.06 9.39
N PRO A 398 -29.42 7.83 8.12
CA PRO A 398 -30.22 7.08 7.16
C PRO A 398 -30.55 5.66 7.63
N TYR A 399 -29.63 4.98 8.30
CA TYR A 399 -29.85 3.62 8.83
C TYR A 399 -30.81 3.60 10.02
N GLU A 400 -30.90 4.69 10.78
CA GLU A 400 -31.91 4.83 11.86
C GLU A 400 -33.29 5.17 11.30
N LEU A 401 -33.36 6.08 10.32
CA LEU A 401 -34.62 6.56 9.74
C LEU A 401 -35.28 5.53 8.81
N VAL A 402 -34.47 4.85 7.96
CA VAL A 402 -34.95 3.86 6.97
C VAL A 402 -34.65 2.45 7.50
N SER A 403 -35.21 2.11 8.62
CA SER A 403 -35.01 0.87 9.37
C SER A 403 -36.31 0.17 9.66
N ASP A 404 -36.32 -1.16 9.73
CA ASP A 404 -37.46 -1.98 10.19
C ASP A 404 -37.91 -1.62 11.59
N ARG A 405 -37.07 -0.95 12.39
CA ARG A 405 -37.42 -0.40 13.71
C ARG A 405 -38.28 0.84 13.62
N ASN A 406 -38.29 1.51 12.46
CA ASN A 406 -39.14 2.70 12.25
C ASN A 406 -40.54 2.26 11.87
N PRO A 407 -41.57 2.53 12.71
CA PRO A 407 -42.94 2.10 12.45
C PRO A 407 -43.56 2.72 11.20
N LEU A 408 -42.99 3.82 10.68
CA LEU A 408 -43.44 4.44 9.42
C LEU A 408 -42.91 3.70 8.18
N ILE A 409 -41.83 2.95 8.32
CA ILE A 409 -41.19 2.21 7.21
C ILE A 409 -41.66 0.74 7.16
N ALA A 410 -42.00 0.15 8.30
CA ALA A 410 -42.44 -1.25 8.40
C ALA A 410 -43.59 -1.62 7.43
N PRO A 411 -44.62 -0.79 7.17
CA PRO A 411 -45.67 -1.10 6.20
C PRO A 411 -45.16 -1.19 4.75
N ILE A 412 -44.06 -0.51 4.40
CA ILE A 412 -43.50 -0.54 3.04
C ILE A 412 -43.05 -1.96 2.69
N ALA A 413 -42.46 -2.70 3.65
CA ALA A 413 -42.05 -4.07 3.45
C ALA A 413 -43.23 -4.99 3.03
N GLN A 414 -44.41 -4.78 3.58
CA GLN A 414 -45.63 -5.57 3.24
C GLN A 414 -46.13 -5.27 1.82
N VAL A 415 -46.05 -4.01 1.40
CA VAL A 415 -46.47 -3.60 0.06
C VAL A 415 -45.43 -3.97 -1.01
N ALA A 416 -44.16 -4.00 -0.64
CA ALA A 416 -43.05 -4.27 -1.56
C ALA A 416 -43.15 -5.65 -2.23
N GLU A 417 -43.69 -6.66 -1.54
CA GLU A 417 -43.89 -8.00 -2.08
C GLU A 417 -44.96 -8.00 -3.17
N GLN A 418 -46.10 -7.35 -2.91
CA GLN A 418 -47.16 -7.21 -3.89
C GLN A 418 -46.74 -6.40 -5.13
N VAL A 419 -45.91 -5.37 -4.94
CA VAL A 419 -45.32 -4.60 -6.05
C VAL A 419 -44.40 -5.47 -6.88
N ARG A 420 -43.57 -6.31 -6.27
CA ARG A 420 -42.68 -7.24 -6.99
C ARG A 420 -43.45 -8.23 -7.86
N GLU A 421 -44.53 -8.79 -7.33
CA GLU A 421 -45.36 -9.76 -8.05
C GLU A 421 -46.09 -9.18 -9.26
N HIS A 422 -46.47 -7.90 -9.20
CA HIS A 422 -47.28 -7.22 -10.21
C HIS A 422 -46.47 -6.25 -11.09
N ARG A 423 -45.17 -6.11 -10.88
CA ARG A 423 -44.32 -5.21 -11.63
C ARG A 423 -44.10 -5.73 -13.05
N GLN A 424 -44.21 -4.83 -14.03
CA GLN A 424 -43.97 -5.11 -15.43
C GLN A 424 -42.82 -4.23 -15.95
N PRO A 425 -41.97 -4.73 -16.87
CA PRO A 425 -40.94 -3.92 -17.46
C PRO A 425 -41.54 -2.82 -18.33
N VAL A 426 -40.98 -1.62 -18.21
CA VAL A 426 -41.34 -0.46 -19.03
C VAL A 426 -40.59 -0.53 -20.37
N SER A 427 -41.26 -0.14 -21.47
CA SER A 427 -40.60 -0.08 -22.78
C SER A 427 -39.41 0.87 -22.75
N PRO A 428 -38.25 0.49 -23.34
CA PRO A 428 -37.08 1.38 -23.47
C PRO A 428 -37.38 2.71 -24.20
N THR A 429 -38.44 2.74 -25.01
CA THR A 429 -38.90 3.94 -25.76
C THR A 429 -39.92 4.77 -25.00
N ASN A 430 -40.21 4.43 -23.76
CA ASN A 430 -41.18 5.19 -22.94
C ASN A 430 -40.62 6.61 -22.68
N PRO A 431 -41.36 7.69 -23.03
CA PRO A 431 -40.88 9.05 -22.89
C PRO A 431 -40.63 9.47 -21.43
N PHE A 432 -41.32 8.86 -20.47
CA PHE A 432 -41.10 9.12 -19.05
C PHE A 432 -39.79 8.47 -18.57
N LEU A 433 -39.44 7.29 -19.08
CA LEU A 433 -38.13 6.66 -18.78
C LEU A 433 -36.98 7.50 -19.35
N ILE A 434 -37.12 7.95 -20.61
CA ILE A 434 -36.12 8.82 -21.25
C ILE A 434 -35.97 10.13 -20.45
N ALA A 435 -37.07 10.76 -20.04
CA ALA A 435 -37.03 11.97 -19.23
C ALA A 435 -36.35 11.71 -17.85
N GLN A 436 -36.66 10.60 -17.20
CA GLN A 436 -36.03 10.18 -15.94
C GLN A 436 -34.51 10.06 -16.08
N GLU A 437 -34.03 9.39 -17.14
CA GLU A 437 -32.61 9.24 -17.42
C GLU A 437 -31.94 10.59 -17.71
N MET A 438 -32.59 11.47 -18.48
CA MET A 438 -32.09 12.83 -18.73
C MET A 438 -31.95 13.62 -17.42
N PHE A 439 -32.94 13.58 -16.54
CA PHE A 439 -32.88 14.27 -15.24
C PHE A 439 -31.78 13.65 -14.34
N SER A 440 -31.65 12.32 -14.32
CA SER A 440 -30.58 11.65 -13.58
C SER A 440 -29.20 12.11 -14.06
N ASN A 441 -28.99 12.12 -15.36
CA ASN A 441 -27.72 12.57 -15.96
C ASN A 441 -27.44 14.05 -15.67
N LEU A 442 -28.47 14.89 -15.66
CA LEU A 442 -28.33 16.32 -15.32
C LEU A 442 -27.90 16.50 -13.86
N ILE A 443 -28.49 15.73 -12.92
CA ILE A 443 -28.11 15.78 -11.50
C ILE A 443 -26.68 15.33 -11.33
N GLU A 444 -26.32 14.19 -11.93
CA GLU A 444 -24.95 13.65 -11.86
C GLU A 444 -23.92 14.63 -12.43
N THR A 445 -24.19 15.20 -13.62
CA THR A 445 -23.34 16.21 -14.24
C THR A 445 -23.19 17.44 -13.35
N SER A 446 -24.28 17.92 -12.74
CA SER A 446 -24.25 19.09 -11.85
C SER A 446 -23.42 18.82 -10.60
N LEU A 447 -23.50 17.64 -10.02
CA LEU A 447 -22.70 17.24 -8.86
C LEU A 447 -21.22 17.06 -9.22
N ASN A 448 -20.89 16.57 -10.41
CA ASN A 448 -19.51 16.49 -10.90
C ASN A 448 -18.91 17.88 -11.10
N ILE A 449 -19.66 18.81 -11.71
CA ILE A 449 -19.23 20.22 -11.86
C ILE A 449 -19.01 20.85 -10.46
N PHE A 450 -19.91 20.61 -9.53
CA PHE A 450 -19.75 21.10 -8.15
C PHE A 450 -18.45 20.55 -7.53
N GLN A 451 -18.19 19.25 -7.68
CA GLN A 451 -16.95 18.63 -7.21
C GLN A 451 -15.71 19.31 -7.79
N GLU A 452 -15.63 19.47 -9.11
CA GLU A 452 -14.49 20.11 -9.79
C GLU A 452 -14.26 21.55 -9.33
N LEU A 453 -15.33 22.33 -9.18
CA LEU A 453 -15.25 23.70 -8.69
C LEU A 453 -14.77 23.77 -7.24
N ARG A 454 -15.31 22.92 -6.37
CA ARG A 454 -14.91 22.82 -4.95
C ARG A 454 -13.44 22.44 -4.85
N ASP A 455 -13.02 21.35 -5.51
CA ASP A 455 -11.66 20.81 -5.41
C ASP A 455 -10.63 21.83 -5.93
N SER A 456 -10.97 22.54 -7.01
CA SER A 456 -10.16 23.64 -7.53
C SER A 456 -10.11 24.86 -6.59
N ALA A 457 -11.22 25.17 -5.90
CA ALA A 457 -11.26 26.26 -4.92
C ALA A 457 -10.44 25.91 -3.67
N ASP A 458 -10.57 24.68 -3.18
CA ASP A 458 -9.84 24.16 -2.03
C ASP A 458 -8.33 24.19 -2.28
N GLU A 459 -7.87 23.70 -3.43
CA GLU A 459 -6.46 23.75 -3.80
C GLU A 459 -5.96 25.20 -3.87
N ARG A 460 -6.68 26.09 -4.58
CA ARG A 460 -6.29 27.50 -4.69
C ARG A 460 -6.24 28.20 -3.32
N THR A 461 -7.20 27.91 -2.46
CA THR A 461 -7.23 28.46 -1.10
C THR A 461 -6.03 27.99 -0.29
N PHE A 462 -5.75 26.69 -0.31
CA PHE A 462 -4.58 26.12 0.33
C PHE A 462 -3.29 26.75 -0.16
N MET A 463 -3.10 26.82 -1.50
CA MET A 463 -1.91 27.39 -2.11
C MET A 463 -1.71 28.87 -1.77
N SER A 464 -2.80 29.64 -1.74
CA SER A 464 -2.77 31.07 -1.41
C SER A 464 -2.46 31.31 0.07
N VAL A 465 -3.18 30.64 0.97
CA VAL A 465 -3.04 30.82 2.42
C VAL A 465 -1.65 30.37 2.89
N TYR A 466 -1.27 29.12 2.61
CA TYR A 466 -0.01 28.55 3.08
C TYR A 466 1.20 28.90 2.21
N GLY A 467 0.98 29.48 1.03
CA GLY A 467 2.00 30.11 0.21
C GLY A 467 2.30 31.55 0.59
N SER A 468 1.44 32.19 1.43
CA SER A 468 1.64 33.55 1.88
C SER A 468 2.88 33.67 2.77
N PRO A 469 3.80 34.63 2.48
CA PRO A 469 4.95 34.90 3.35
C PRO A 469 4.55 35.19 4.79
N LEU A 470 3.48 35.94 5.00
CA LEU A 470 2.97 36.25 6.34
C LEU A 470 2.59 34.99 7.14
N VAL A 471 1.87 34.05 6.50
CA VAL A 471 1.47 32.80 7.16
C VAL A 471 2.69 31.92 7.46
N GLN A 472 3.64 31.88 6.53
CA GLN A 472 4.88 31.11 6.72
C GLN A 472 5.75 31.72 7.84
N ASP A 473 5.84 33.05 7.95
CA ASP A 473 6.56 33.73 9.03
C ASP A 473 5.87 33.50 10.37
N LEU A 474 4.53 33.61 10.44
CA LEU A 474 3.77 33.27 11.65
C LEU A 474 3.93 31.79 12.07
N ALA A 475 4.12 30.89 11.11
CA ALA A 475 4.45 29.50 11.37
C ALA A 475 5.93 29.27 11.75
N GLY A 476 6.75 30.34 11.88
CA GLY A 476 8.17 30.26 12.23
C GLY A 476 9.06 29.76 11.09
N LEU A 477 8.64 29.85 9.84
CA LEU A 477 9.39 29.37 8.66
C LEU A 477 10.19 30.47 7.93
N GLY A 478 10.24 31.70 8.47
CA GLY A 478 10.98 32.84 7.89
C GLY A 478 12.50 32.72 7.97
N GLY A 479 13.04 31.74 8.69
CA GLY A 479 14.47 31.52 8.91
C GLY A 479 14.98 30.19 8.34
N LYS A 480 16.00 29.64 8.99
CA LYS A 480 16.61 28.33 8.63
C LYS A 480 15.61 27.16 8.69
N ASP A 481 14.55 27.27 9.47
CA ASP A 481 13.48 26.27 9.59
C ASP A 481 12.59 26.18 8.34
N GLY A 482 12.67 27.17 7.45
CA GLY A 482 12.02 27.16 6.14
C GLY A 482 12.75 26.35 5.07
N LEU A 483 13.93 25.81 5.36
CA LEU A 483 14.69 25.01 4.41
C LEU A 483 13.97 23.69 4.07
N PRO A 484 14.20 23.16 2.88
CA PRO A 484 13.70 21.85 2.47
C PRO A 484 14.05 20.77 3.49
N ARG A 485 13.25 19.71 3.53
CA ARG A 485 13.56 18.54 4.34
C ARG A 485 14.91 17.98 3.93
N ARG A 486 15.71 17.64 4.93
CA ARG A 486 16.95 16.90 4.69
C ARG A 486 16.65 15.41 4.77
N HIS A 487 17.31 14.64 3.92
CA HIS A 487 17.36 13.20 4.09
C HIS A 487 17.89 12.84 5.47
N PRO A 488 17.36 11.78 6.11
CA PRO A 488 17.80 11.41 7.46
C PRO A 488 19.28 11.01 7.51
N GLY A 489 19.90 10.78 6.34
CA GLY A 489 21.31 10.38 6.24
C GLY A 489 21.55 8.95 6.74
N VAL A 490 22.75 8.44 6.52
CA VAL A 490 23.16 7.12 7.00
C VAL A 490 23.77 7.27 8.41
N SER A 491 23.26 6.51 9.37
CA SER A 491 23.78 6.54 10.74
C SER A 491 25.24 6.01 10.79
N PRO A 492 26.05 6.45 11.77
CA PRO A 492 27.39 5.91 11.93
C PRO A 492 27.44 4.40 12.15
N GLU A 493 26.43 3.87 12.87
CA GLU A 493 26.26 2.44 13.14
C GLU A 493 25.98 1.67 11.85
N HIS A 494 25.10 2.18 11.00
CA HIS A 494 24.77 1.55 9.72
C HIS A 494 25.97 1.60 8.76
N ARG A 495 26.72 2.72 8.71
CA ARG A 495 27.96 2.78 7.92
C ARG A 495 28.97 1.73 8.35
N ARG A 496 29.19 1.56 9.64
CA ARG A 496 30.07 0.53 10.18
C ARG A 496 29.61 -0.86 9.81
N PHE A 497 28.31 -1.14 9.97
CA PHE A 497 27.72 -2.41 9.55
C PHE A 497 27.96 -2.69 8.06
N MET A 498 27.80 -1.70 7.19
CA MET A 498 28.03 -1.86 5.76
C MET A 498 29.51 -2.08 5.42
N GLU A 499 30.43 -1.41 6.11
CA GLU A 499 31.88 -1.62 5.96
C GLU A 499 32.29 -3.02 6.41
N GLU A 500 31.78 -3.49 7.53
CA GLU A 500 32.00 -4.86 8.04
C GLU A 500 31.42 -5.89 7.05
N ARG A 501 30.20 -5.69 6.57
CA ARG A 501 29.57 -6.59 5.58
C ARG A 501 30.32 -6.60 4.25
N ALA A 502 30.75 -5.46 3.75
CA ALA A 502 31.55 -5.38 2.53
C ALA A 502 32.91 -6.12 2.69
N THR A 503 33.50 -6.07 3.89
CA THR A 503 34.75 -6.78 4.20
C THR A 503 34.50 -8.28 4.26
N GLU A 504 33.45 -8.72 4.90
CA GLU A 504 33.03 -10.12 4.95
C GLU A 504 32.80 -10.68 3.53
N LEU A 505 31.98 -9.99 2.72
CA LEU A 505 31.68 -10.40 1.35
C LEU A 505 32.92 -10.48 0.46
N ARG A 506 33.89 -9.58 0.64
CA ARG A 506 35.19 -9.67 -0.07
C ARG A 506 35.96 -10.91 0.33
N SER A 507 35.89 -11.36 1.57
CA SER A 507 36.54 -12.59 2.01
C SER A 507 35.91 -13.84 1.39
N LEU A 508 34.60 -13.81 1.08
CA LEU A 508 33.83 -14.90 0.49
C LEU A 508 33.88 -14.96 -1.04
N LEU A 509 34.56 -14.02 -1.71
CA LEU A 509 34.57 -13.92 -3.18
C LEU A 509 34.98 -15.22 -3.90
N GLN A 510 35.82 -16.04 -3.28
CA GLN A 510 36.37 -17.27 -3.85
C GLN A 510 35.74 -18.55 -3.29
N GLU A 511 34.69 -18.42 -2.48
CA GLU A 511 34.01 -19.54 -1.81
C GLU A 511 32.70 -19.90 -2.49
N GLY A 512 32.23 -21.15 -2.33
CA GLY A 512 30.91 -21.61 -2.75
C GLY A 512 30.88 -22.47 -4.03
N GLY A 513 31.99 -22.58 -4.74
CA GLY A 513 32.17 -23.53 -5.86
C GLY A 513 31.22 -23.29 -7.05
N LEU A 514 30.90 -24.37 -7.78
CA LEU A 514 30.10 -24.35 -9.01
C LEU A 514 28.72 -23.72 -8.80
N ARG A 515 28.08 -23.96 -7.66
CA ARG A 515 26.74 -23.44 -7.37
C ARG A 515 26.72 -21.91 -7.31
N VAL A 516 27.65 -21.33 -6.56
CA VAL A 516 27.78 -19.87 -6.47
C VAL A 516 28.21 -19.27 -7.81
N ALA A 517 29.09 -19.94 -8.56
CA ALA A 517 29.47 -19.52 -9.90
C ALA A 517 28.27 -19.45 -10.86
N ALA A 518 27.36 -20.44 -10.81
CA ALA A 518 26.17 -20.46 -11.64
C ALA A 518 25.22 -19.30 -11.30
N ILE A 519 24.93 -19.07 -9.99
CA ILE A 519 24.07 -17.96 -9.55
C ILE A 519 24.70 -16.61 -9.91
N ARG A 520 26.02 -16.44 -9.71
CA ARG A 520 26.77 -15.23 -10.08
C ARG A 520 26.65 -14.91 -11.56
N MET A 521 26.79 -15.92 -12.41
CA MET A 521 26.69 -15.78 -13.86
C MET A 521 25.25 -15.43 -14.29
N LEU A 522 24.25 -16.11 -13.68
CA LEU A 522 22.84 -15.82 -13.93
C LEU A 522 22.50 -14.35 -13.60
N LEU A 523 22.93 -13.87 -12.44
CA LEU A 523 22.71 -12.48 -12.02
C LEU A 523 23.43 -11.47 -12.93
N TYR A 524 24.65 -11.80 -13.39
CA TYR A 524 25.39 -10.93 -14.30
C TYR A 524 24.66 -10.76 -15.64
N VAL A 525 24.19 -11.86 -16.23
CA VAL A 525 23.47 -11.81 -17.52
C VAL A 525 22.09 -11.17 -17.35
N ALA A 526 21.34 -11.55 -16.33
CA ALA A 526 20.03 -10.96 -16.05
C ALA A 526 20.12 -9.45 -15.80
N GLY A 527 21.16 -9.00 -15.10
CA GLY A 527 21.41 -7.57 -14.87
C GLY A 527 21.78 -6.79 -16.13
N ALA A 528 22.44 -7.43 -17.09
CA ALA A 528 22.80 -6.83 -18.37
C ALA A 528 21.58 -6.68 -19.32
N GLU A 529 20.63 -7.60 -19.24
CA GLU A 529 19.45 -7.69 -20.13
C GLU A 529 18.18 -7.05 -19.55
N GLY A 530 18.23 -6.53 -18.32
CA GLY A 530 17.14 -5.74 -17.74
C GLY A 530 16.19 -6.49 -16.80
N GLY A 531 16.38 -7.79 -16.52
CA GLY A 531 15.60 -8.52 -15.52
C GLY A 531 15.27 -9.97 -15.88
N LEU A 532 14.56 -10.64 -15.02
CA LEU A 532 13.99 -11.99 -15.22
C LEU A 532 12.48 -11.92 -15.05
N ASP A 533 11.76 -12.78 -15.76
CA ASP A 533 10.32 -12.94 -15.59
C ASP A 533 9.96 -14.25 -14.86
N GLU A 534 8.68 -14.43 -14.57
CA GLU A 534 8.16 -15.60 -13.85
C GLU A 534 8.46 -16.93 -14.54
N ARG A 535 8.58 -16.96 -15.87
CA ARG A 535 8.85 -18.20 -16.63
C ARG A 535 10.24 -18.71 -16.31
N SER A 536 11.23 -17.84 -16.28
CA SER A 536 12.61 -18.20 -15.88
C SER A 536 12.66 -18.68 -14.43
N PHE A 537 11.91 -18.02 -13.53
CA PHE A 537 11.86 -18.44 -12.13
C PHE A 537 11.12 -19.78 -11.95
N ALA A 538 10.04 -20.01 -12.68
CA ALA A 538 9.32 -21.28 -12.68
C ALA A 538 10.23 -22.43 -13.12
N LEU A 539 11.10 -22.20 -14.11
CA LEU A 539 12.09 -23.19 -14.55
C LEU A 539 13.14 -23.45 -13.46
N ILE A 540 13.68 -22.42 -12.83
CA ILE A 540 14.64 -22.55 -11.69
C ILE A 540 14.00 -23.38 -10.57
N ARG A 541 12.73 -23.11 -10.21
CA ARG A 541 11.99 -23.85 -9.19
C ARG A 541 11.80 -25.32 -9.56
N LYS A 542 11.43 -25.61 -10.81
CA LYS A 542 11.28 -26.96 -11.33
C LYS A 542 12.59 -27.75 -11.25
N MET A 543 13.67 -27.17 -11.70
CA MET A 543 15.01 -27.79 -11.66
C MET A 543 15.48 -28.03 -10.23
N ARG A 544 15.24 -27.10 -9.31
CA ARG A 544 15.51 -27.29 -7.88
C ARG A 544 14.75 -28.50 -7.31
N ALA A 545 13.48 -28.67 -7.66
CA ALA A 545 12.67 -29.81 -7.25
C ALA A 545 13.19 -31.15 -7.82
N GLU A 546 13.58 -31.17 -9.08
CA GLU A 546 14.14 -32.35 -9.77
C GLU A 546 15.51 -32.75 -9.18
N ALA A 547 16.31 -31.80 -8.74
CA ALA A 547 17.62 -32.03 -8.08
C ALA A 547 17.50 -32.52 -6.62
N GLY A 548 16.30 -32.83 -6.12
CA GLY A 548 16.08 -33.37 -4.79
C GLY A 548 16.23 -32.38 -3.64
N ASN A 549 15.88 -31.11 -3.86
CA ASN A 549 15.92 -30.06 -2.83
C ASN A 549 17.27 -29.93 -2.09
N ALA A 550 18.37 -30.01 -2.81
CA ALA A 550 19.72 -29.89 -2.23
C ALA A 550 20.01 -28.49 -1.61
N MET A 551 19.09 -27.53 -1.78
CA MET A 551 19.19 -26.16 -1.27
C MET A 551 17.80 -25.63 -0.91
N THR A 552 17.64 -25.04 0.28
CA THR A 552 16.40 -24.37 0.70
C THR A 552 16.20 -23.05 -0.06
N LEU A 553 14.96 -22.54 -0.07
CA LEU A 553 14.66 -21.23 -0.65
C LEU A 553 15.45 -20.11 0.06
N GLN A 554 15.60 -20.21 1.38
CA GLN A 554 16.35 -19.24 2.16
C GLN A 554 17.85 -19.23 1.79
N GLU A 555 18.48 -20.39 1.68
CA GLU A 555 19.88 -20.48 1.23
C GLU A 555 20.06 -19.90 -0.18
N PHE A 556 19.12 -20.17 -1.09
CA PHE A 556 19.14 -19.58 -2.44
C PHE A 556 19.05 -18.06 -2.39
N LYS A 557 18.11 -17.53 -1.60
CA LYS A 557 17.92 -16.08 -1.37
C LYS A 557 19.19 -15.43 -0.83
N ASP A 558 19.81 -16.02 0.18
CA ASP A 558 21.03 -15.50 0.81
C ASP A 558 22.17 -15.43 -0.21
N ILE A 559 22.39 -16.50 -1.00
CA ILE A 559 23.40 -16.51 -2.05
C ILE A 559 23.09 -15.43 -3.11
N VAL A 560 21.84 -15.32 -3.58
CA VAL A 560 21.46 -14.31 -4.58
C VAL A 560 21.77 -12.91 -4.07
N ARG A 561 21.40 -12.59 -2.83
CA ARG A 561 21.66 -11.28 -2.23
C ARG A 561 23.13 -10.99 -2.07
N ASP A 562 23.90 -11.94 -1.57
CA ASP A 562 25.35 -11.81 -1.41
C ASP A 562 26.07 -11.61 -2.76
N GLN A 563 25.73 -12.42 -3.76
CA GLN A 563 26.34 -12.29 -5.08
C GLN A 563 25.94 -10.98 -5.76
N ALA A 564 24.70 -10.55 -5.65
CA ALA A 564 24.25 -9.25 -6.17
C ALA A 564 25.01 -8.10 -5.51
N MET A 565 25.21 -8.14 -4.18
CA MET A 565 25.95 -7.11 -3.46
C MET A 565 27.44 -7.13 -3.82
N MET A 566 28.06 -8.31 -3.92
CA MET A 566 29.47 -8.46 -4.36
C MET A 566 29.67 -7.84 -5.75
N MET A 567 28.78 -8.14 -6.71
CA MET A 567 28.88 -7.61 -8.07
C MET A 567 28.74 -6.08 -8.13
N ARG A 568 27.99 -5.50 -7.22
CA ARG A 568 27.87 -4.04 -7.12
C ARG A 568 29.06 -3.37 -6.46
N LEU A 569 29.69 -4.04 -5.48
CA LEU A 569 30.90 -3.54 -4.85
C LEU A 569 32.09 -3.53 -5.80
N ASP A 570 32.28 -4.62 -6.55
CA ASP A 570 33.35 -4.74 -7.54
C ASP A 570 33.05 -5.87 -8.55
N SER A 571 32.30 -5.57 -9.59
CA SER A 571 31.94 -6.55 -10.64
C SER A 571 33.15 -7.17 -11.32
N ALA A 572 34.23 -6.40 -11.54
CA ALA A 572 35.42 -6.89 -12.19
C ALA A 572 36.14 -7.93 -11.34
N ALA A 573 36.34 -7.65 -10.05
CA ALA A 573 36.98 -8.61 -9.12
C ALA A 573 36.11 -9.87 -8.98
N VAL A 574 34.79 -9.73 -8.90
CA VAL A 574 33.86 -10.87 -8.80
C VAL A 574 33.96 -11.79 -10.00
N LEU A 575 34.00 -11.25 -11.23
CA LEU A 575 34.13 -12.06 -12.45
C LEU A 575 35.51 -12.70 -12.57
N GLN A 576 36.59 -12.03 -12.13
CA GLN A 576 37.93 -12.59 -12.13
C GLN A 576 38.08 -13.81 -11.21
N THR A 577 37.21 -13.99 -10.22
CA THR A 577 37.24 -15.16 -9.33
C THR A 577 36.53 -16.40 -9.90
N MET A 578 35.82 -16.28 -11.03
CA MET A 578 35.07 -17.39 -11.65
C MET A 578 35.93 -18.64 -11.91
N PRO A 579 37.15 -18.56 -12.47
CA PRO A 579 37.99 -19.76 -12.70
C PRO A 579 38.30 -20.52 -11.41
N ARG A 580 38.49 -19.80 -10.29
CA ARG A 580 38.74 -20.43 -8.99
C ARG A 580 37.53 -21.15 -8.43
N LEU A 581 36.35 -20.58 -8.57
CA LEU A 581 35.09 -21.22 -8.15
C LEU A 581 34.83 -22.53 -8.91
N LEU A 582 35.28 -22.61 -10.15
CA LEU A 582 35.10 -23.77 -11.02
C LEU A 582 36.23 -24.79 -10.91
N GLN A 583 37.32 -24.49 -10.21
CA GLN A 583 38.56 -25.27 -10.20
C GLN A 583 38.35 -26.73 -9.79
N ASP A 584 37.51 -26.98 -8.78
CA ASP A 584 37.28 -28.32 -8.21
C ASP A 584 36.02 -29.00 -8.80
N ALA A 585 35.34 -28.35 -9.75
CA ALA A 585 34.12 -28.88 -10.36
C ALA A 585 34.45 -29.81 -11.56
N PRO A 586 33.80 -30.97 -11.69
CA PRO A 586 33.93 -31.83 -12.86
C PRO A 586 33.52 -31.09 -14.15
N PRO A 587 34.25 -31.26 -15.26
CA PRO A 587 33.93 -30.61 -16.54
C PRO A 587 32.50 -30.85 -17.03
N ASP A 588 31.95 -32.04 -16.77
CA ASP A 588 30.57 -32.38 -17.15
C ASP A 588 29.55 -31.62 -16.30
N ALA A 589 29.78 -31.44 -15.00
CA ALA A 589 28.95 -30.64 -14.13
C ALA A 589 28.96 -29.14 -14.50
N ILE A 590 30.13 -28.62 -14.92
CA ILE A 590 30.23 -27.25 -15.44
C ILE A 590 29.40 -27.10 -16.72
N ARG A 591 29.48 -28.06 -17.62
CA ARG A 591 28.73 -28.06 -18.88
C ARG A 591 27.22 -28.11 -18.64
N GLU A 592 26.77 -28.99 -17.75
CA GLU A 592 25.37 -29.10 -17.32
C GLU A 592 24.87 -27.79 -16.69
N ALA A 593 25.64 -27.16 -15.81
CA ALA A 593 25.30 -25.86 -15.23
C ALA A 593 25.17 -24.74 -16.28
N LEU A 594 26.10 -24.72 -17.26
CA LEU A 594 26.04 -23.76 -18.37
C LEU A 594 24.83 -23.97 -19.28
N ASP A 595 24.51 -25.22 -19.62
CA ASP A 595 23.32 -25.51 -20.42
C ASP A 595 22.02 -25.20 -19.68
N THR A 596 22.00 -25.46 -18.38
CA THR A 596 20.92 -25.03 -17.47
C THR A 596 20.72 -23.53 -17.53
N MET A 597 21.77 -22.75 -17.33
CA MET A 597 21.68 -21.28 -17.34
C MET A 597 21.25 -20.74 -18.71
N LYS A 598 21.80 -21.29 -19.80
CA LYS A 598 21.35 -20.95 -21.17
C LYS A 598 19.86 -21.18 -21.31
N HIS A 599 19.35 -22.30 -20.78
CA HIS A 599 17.94 -22.63 -20.86
C HIS A 599 17.07 -21.66 -20.05
N VAL A 600 17.48 -21.33 -18.82
CA VAL A 600 16.79 -20.34 -17.96
C VAL A 600 16.73 -18.96 -18.64
N LEU A 601 17.84 -18.51 -19.20
CA LEU A 601 17.92 -17.21 -19.86
C LEU A 601 17.15 -17.17 -21.17
N ALA A 602 17.19 -18.25 -21.98
CA ALA A 602 16.46 -18.34 -23.24
C ALA A 602 14.93 -18.35 -23.06
N VAL A 603 14.42 -18.62 -21.87
CA VAL A 603 12.99 -18.59 -21.56
C VAL A 603 12.47 -17.16 -21.55
N SER A 604 13.20 -16.22 -20.91
CA SER A 604 12.82 -14.80 -20.86
C SER A 604 13.32 -14.01 -22.08
N TYR A 605 14.46 -14.43 -22.67
CA TYR A 605 15.15 -13.69 -23.74
C TYR A 605 15.27 -14.53 -25.02
N THR A 606 14.46 -14.26 -26.02
CA THR A 606 14.45 -14.97 -27.30
C THR A 606 15.62 -14.62 -28.24
N HIS A 607 16.45 -13.62 -27.91
CA HIS A 607 17.51 -13.09 -28.77
C HIS A 607 18.91 -13.10 -28.16
N LEU A 608 19.14 -13.89 -27.08
CA LEU A 608 20.45 -13.98 -26.45
C LEU A 608 21.49 -14.67 -27.34
N THR A 609 22.37 -13.88 -27.94
CA THR A 609 23.72 -14.33 -28.30
C THR A 609 24.62 -14.15 -27.09
N LEU A 610 24.92 -15.23 -26.36
CA LEU A 610 25.85 -15.17 -25.25
C LEU A 610 27.18 -14.57 -25.73
N PRO A 611 27.77 -13.61 -24.98
CA PRO A 611 29.10 -13.09 -25.33
C PRO A 611 30.10 -14.22 -25.42
N THR A 612 30.91 -14.21 -26.45
CA THR A 612 31.97 -15.23 -26.73
C THR A 612 33.00 -15.38 -25.59
N ILE A 613 32.95 -14.50 -24.59
CA ILE A 613 33.80 -14.52 -23.39
C ILE A 613 33.46 -15.68 -22.43
N LEU A 614 32.30 -16.32 -22.60
CA LEU A 614 31.83 -17.43 -21.75
C LEU A 614 32.07 -18.83 -22.39
N LEU A 615 32.62 -18.88 -23.57
CA LEU A 615 33.16 -20.09 -24.22
C LEU A 615 34.66 -20.15 -24.08
#